data_830c9f661962ffa7021a9615835b78d8
#
_entry.id   830c9f661962ffa7021a9615835b78d8
#
_cell.length_a   1.000
_cell.length_b   1.000
_cell.length_c   1.000
_cell.angle_alpha   90.00
_cell.angle_beta   90.00
_cell.angle_gamma   90.00
#
_symmetry.space_group_name_H-M   'P 1'
#
loop_
_entity.id
_entity.type
_entity.pdbx_description
1 polymer ?
#
loop_
_entity_poly.entity_id
_entity_poly.type
_entity_poly.pdbx_seq_one_letter_code
_entity_poly.pdbx_strand_id
1 'polypeptide(L)'
;MKKFFAAVLVIGSGFLMQQASAQGKDIVDVAVGSPAHTTLVAAVKAADLVSTLKSKGPFTVFAPTNDAFGKLPAGTVETLLKPENKGKLTAVLTYHVVAGSLGSKEVVEAIKKGNGKAVVTTVQGSQLTLSLDGSKVKVTDANGNSAYVTAVDLNASNGVIHVIDSVVLPK
;
A
#
# COMPACT_ATOMS: atom_id res chain seq x y z
N MET A 1 29.15 47.93 47.43
CA MET A 1 29.51 46.73 46.68
C MET A 1 28.32 45.87 46.48
N LYS A 2 27.80 45.94 45.36
CA LYS A 2 26.59 45.16 45.05
C LYS A 2 26.84 44.24 43.91
N LYS A 3 26.42 43.05 44.11
CA LYS A 3 26.49 42.02 43.08
C LYS A 3 25.12 41.84 42.53
N PHE A 4 25.00 42.08 41.32
CA PHE A 4 23.78 41.83 40.60
C PHE A 4 23.99 40.67 39.71
N PHE A 5 23.30 39.65 40.03
CA PHE A 5 23.24 38.52 39.16
C PHE A 5 22.06 38.72 38.29
N ALA A 6 22.34 39.05 37.08
CA ALA A 6 21.34 38.87 36.06
C ALA A 6 21.05 37.40 36.00
N ALA A 7 19.93 37.02 36.46
CA ALA A 7 19.41 35.70 36.17
C ALA A 7 19.24 35.64 34.67
N VAL A 8 20.15 35.00 34.03
CA VAL A 8 19.92 34.61 32.65
C VAL A 8 18.84 33.56 32.73
N LEU A 9 17.65 34.00 32.51
CA LEU A 9 16.57 33.11 32.22
C LEU A 9 16.87 32.50 30.88
N VAL A 10 17.53 31.39 30.91
CA VAL A 10 17.55 30.51 29.74
C VAL A 10 16.12 30.03 29.62
N ILE A 11 15.37 30.74 28.85
CA ILE A 11 14.16 30.20 28.30
C ILE A 11 14.64 29.09 27.40
N GLY A 12 14.62 27.92 27.96
CA GLY A 12 14.65 26.74 27.14
C GLY A 12 13.48 26.88 26.23
N SER A 13 13.72 27.40 25.06
CA SER A 13 12.81 27.24 23.95
C SER A 13 12.60 25.76 23.85
N GLY A 14 11.50 25.30 24.36
CA GLY A 14 11.05 23.95 24.07
C GLY A 14 11.05 23.83 22.58
N PHE A 15 12.07 23.24 22.09
CA PHE A 15 12.12 22.84 20.70
C PHE A 15 11.02 21.81 20.58
N LEU A 16 9.84 22.30 20.26
CA LEU A 16 8.81 21.45 19.74
C LEU A 16 9.34 20.96 18.42
N MET A 17 10.13 19.92 18.51
CA MET A 17 10.38 19.10 17.36
C MET A 17 9.02 18.71 16.85
N GLN A 18 8.61 19.37 15.83
CA GLN A 18 7.44 18.96 15.12
C GLN A 18 7.74 17.67 14.42
N GLN A 19 7.67 16.62 15.20
CA GLN A 19 7.75 15.26 14.70
C GLN A 19 6.68 15.02 13.64
N ALA A 20 5.68 15.88 13.59
CA ALA A 20 4.67 15.85 12.55
C ALA A 20 5.25 15.99 11.14
N SER A 21 6.34 16.73 10.98
CA SER A 21 7.01 16.82 9.69
C SER A 21 7.83 15.57 9.33
N ALA A 22 8.17 14.76 10.34
CA ALA A 22 8.76 13.45 10.13
C ALA A 22 7.71 12.38 9.87
N GLN A 23 6.43 12.71 9.91
CA GLN A 23 5.39 11.84 9.48
C GLN A 23 5.53 11.64 7.99
N GLY A 24 6.02 10.47 7.64
CA GLY A 24 6.11 10.05 6.29
C GLY A 24 4.74 10.14 5.62
N LYS A 25 4.76 10.20 4.34
CA LYS A 25 3.55 10.13 3.53
C LYS A 25 2.84 8.81 3.83
N ASP A 26 1.54 8.87 3.97
CA ASP A 26 0.75 7.64 4.08
C ASP A 26 0.66 6.91 2.72
N ILE A 27 0.04 5.75 2.71
CA ILE A 27 -0.11 4.92 1.51
C ILE A 27 -0.71 5.72 0.36
N VAL A 28 -1.73 6.52 0.64
CA VAL A 28 -2.42 7.32 -0.39
C VAL A 28 -1.52 8.44 -0.89
N ASP A 29 -0.80 9.11 0.00
CA ASP A 29 0.11 10.19 -0.38
C ASP A 29 1.27 9.69 -1.24
N VAL A 30 1.78 8.51 -0.94
CA VAL A 30 2.81 7.86 -1.76
C VAL A 30 2.26 7.53 -3.15
N ALA A 31 1.05 6.97 -3.22
CA ALA A 31 0.42 6.64 -4.49
C ALA A 31 0.12 7.90 -5.33
N VAL A 32 -0.40 8.95 -4.70
CA VAL A 32 -0.69 10.23 -5.38
C VAL A 32 0.58 10.87 -5.93
N GLY A 33 1.68 10.75 -5.21
CA GLY A 33 2.98 11.27 -5.66
C GLY A 33 3.63 10.46 -6.77
N SER A 34 3.07 9.32 -7.14
CA SER A 34 3.62 8.44 -8.17
C SER A 34 2.87 8.57 -9.49
N PRO A 35 3.54 9.01 -10.56
CA PRO A 35 2.91 9.10 -11.88
C PRO A 35 2.51 7.73 -12.46
N ALA A 36 3.10 6.66 -11.96
CA ALA A 36 2.79 5.30 -12.39
C ALA A 36 1.49 4.74 -11.79
N HIS A 37 0.90 5.42 -10.81
CA HIS A 37 -0.27 4.93 -10.06
C HIS A 37 -1.49 5.86 -10.18
N THR A 38 -1.58 6.67 -11.21
CA THR A 38 -2.69 7.62 -11.41
C THR A 38 -4.03 6.91 -11.54
N THR A 39 -4.09 5.79 -12.24
CA THR A 39 -5.30 4.97 -12.37
C THR A 39 -5.72 4.36 -11.05
N LEU A 40 -4.76 3.85 -10.28
CA LEU A 40 -5.03 3.32 -8.94
C LEU A 40 -5.61 4.39 -8.02
N VAL A 41 -5.05 5.59 -8.03
CA VAL A 41 -5.53 6.72 -7.22
C VAL A 41 -6.96 7.10 -7.61
N ALA A 42 -7.25 7.16 -8.91
CA ALA A 42 -8.60 7.42 -9.40
C ALA A 42 -9.59 6.34 -8.91
N ALA A 43 -9.18 5.07 -8.97
CA ALA A 43 -9.97 3.95 -8.49
C ALA A 43 -10.24 4.02 -6.98
N VAL A 44 -9.22 4.31 -6.19
CA VAL A 44 -9.33 4.45 -4.73
C VAL A 44 -10.30 5.59 -4.36
N LYS A 45 -10.23 6.71 -5.07
CA LYS A 45 -11.16 7.82 -4.88
C LYS A 45 -12.59 7.46 -5.27
N ALA A 46 -12.76 6.80 -6.40
CA ALA A 46 -14.07 6.37 -6.88
C ALA A 46 -14.74 5.35 -5.94
N ALA A 47 -13.94 4.53 -5.27
CA ALA A 47 -14.42 3.55 -4.30
C ALA A 47 -14.61 4.11 -2.88
N ASP A 48 -14.30 5.38 -2.64
CA ASP A 48 -14.30 6.01 -1.30
C ASP A 48 -13.39 5.30 -0.29
N LEU A 49 -12.30 4.72 -0.75
CA LEU A 49 -11.34 4.01 0.10
C LEU A 49 -10.20 4.89 0.62
N VAL A 50 -10.18 6.15 0.25
CA VAL A 50 -9.11 7.08 0.67
C VAL A 50 -9.00 7.15 2.19
N SER A 51 -10.11 7.36 2.89
CA SER A 51 -10.11 7.44 4.36
C SER A 51 -9.74 6.10 5.01
N THR A 52 -10.15 4.98 4.43
CA THR A 52 -9.78 3.65 4.90
C THR A 52 -8.28 3.41 4.79
N LEU A 53 -7.69 3.76 3.65
CA LEU A 53 -6.25 3.61 3.42
C LEU A 53 -5.40 4.64 4.17
N LYS A 54 -5.98 5.76 4.59
CA LYS A 54 -5.34 6.75 5.46
C LYS A 54 -5.47 6.41 6.94
N SER A 55 -6.25 5.42 7.29
CA SER A 55 -6.42 5.02 8.68
C SER A 55 -5.15 4.41 9.26
N LYS A 56 -5.14 4.24 10.59
CA LYS A 56 -4.01 3.62 11.26
C LYS A 56 -3.89 2.17 10.85
N GLY A 57 -2.94 1.87 9.93
CA GLY A 57 -2.58 0.52 9.57
C GLY A 57 -2.02 -0.28 10.74
N PRO A 58 -1.14 -1.19 10.48
CA PRO A 58 -0.40 -1.29 9.23
C PRO A 58 -1.17 -2.00 8.11
N PHE A 59 -0.92 -1.57 6.90
CA PHE A 59 -1.43 -2.21 5.69
C PHE A 59 -0.29 -2.54 4.74
N THR A 60 -0.46 -3.62 4.00
CA THR A 60 0.39 -3.93 2.85
C THR A 60 -0.45 -3.79 1.60
N VAL A 61 -0.05 -2.92 0.69
CA VAL A 61 -0.78 -2.66 -0.54
C VAL A 61 0.03 -3.18 -1.72
N PHE A 62 -0.59 -4.03 -2.51
CA PHE A 62 -0.06 -4.41 -3.82
C PHE A 62 -0.59 -3.42 -4.85
N ALA A 63 0.23 -2.45 -5.23
CA ALA A 63 -0.18 -1.34 -6.07
C ALA A 63 0.09 -1.65 -7.56
N PRO A 64 -0.96 -1.93 -8.35
CA PRO A 64 -0.78 -2.10 -9.78
C PRO A 64 -0.48 -0.76 -10.45
N THR A 65 0.42 -0.79 -11.42
CA THR A 65 0.76 0.39 -12.22
C THR A 65 -0.33 0.69 -13.25
N ASN A 66 -0.24 1.85 -13.89
CA ASN A 66 -1.12 2.19 -15.01
C ASN A 66 -1.04 1.12 -16.12
N ASP A 67 0.17 0.63 -16.40
CA ASP A 67 0.37 -0.45 -17.37
C ASP A 67 -0.30 -1.76 -16.94
N ALA A 68 -0.32 -2.05 -15.64
CA ALA A 68 -1.02 -3.20 -15.09
C ALA A 68 -2.52 -3.12 -15.37
N PHE A 69 -3.12 -1.96 -15.19
CA PHE A 69 -4.52 -1.74 -15.56
C PHE A 69 -4.74 -1.84 -17.07
N GLY A 70 -3.77 -1.43 -17.87
CA GLY A 70 -3.81 -1.55 -19.33
C GLY A 70 -3.82 -2.99 -19.84
N LYS A 71 -3.38 -3.95 -19.05
CA LYS A 71 -3.43 -5.39 -19.38
C LYS A 71 -4.82 -5.99 -19.22
N LEU A 72 -5.72 -5.32 -18.52
CA LEU A 72 -7.10 -5.74 -18.41
C LEU A 72 -7.82 -5.61 -19.76
N PRO A 73 -8.86 -6.42 -20.01
CA PRO A 73 -9.66 -6.26 -21.22
C PRO A 73 -10.15 -4.84 -21.42
N ALA A 74 -10.21 -4.39 -22.65
CA ALA A 74 -10.65 -3.04 -22.99
C ALA A 74 -12.02 -2.73 -22.35
N GLY A 75 -12.12 -1.55 -21.72
CA GLY A 75 -13.34 -1.10 -21.04
C GLY A 75 -13.53 -1.64 -19.61
N THR A 76 -12.71 -2.59 -19.15
CA THR A 76 -12.84 -3.13 -17.78
C THR A 76 -12.61 -2.06 -16.73
N VAL A 77 -11.55 -1.27 -16.86
CA VAL A 77 -11.23 -0.20 -15.93
C VAL A 77 -12.33 0.87 -15.91
N GLU A 78 -12.77 1.28 -17.10
CA GLU A 78 -13.84 2.27 -17.24
C GLU A 78 -15.15 1.76 -16.62
N THR A 79 -15.45 0.49 -16.84
CA THR A 79 -16.63 -0.14 -16.24
C THR A 79 -16.55 -0.19 -14.73
N LEU A 80 -15.38 -0.54 -14.18
CA LEU A 80 -15.16 -0.57 -12.73
C LEU A 80 -15.25 0.82 -12.09
N LEU A 81 -14.84 1.86 -12.81
CA LEU A 81 -14.89 3.24 -12.31
C LEU A 81 -16.29 3.84 -12.31
N LYS A 82 -17.28 3.18 -12.93
CA LYS A 82 -18.64 3.65 -12.92
C LYS A 82 -19.26 3.54 -11.52
N PRO A 83 -20.06 4.56 -11.10
CA PRO A 83 -20.69 4.54 -9.77
C PRO A 83 -21.52 3.29 -9.48
N GLU A 84 -22.18 2.73 -10.51
CA GLU A 84 -22.97 1.50 -10.41
C GLU A 84 -22.13 0.26 -10.08
N ASN A 85 -20.84 0.30 -10.37
CA ASN A 85 -19.89 -0.79 -10.11
C ASN A 85 -18.97 -0.52 -8.92
N LYS A 86 -19.28 0.48 -8.10
CA LYS A 86 -18.48 0.84 -6.93
C LYS A 86 -18.21 -0.34 -6.00
N GLY A 87 -19.18 -1.21 -5.78
CA GLY A 87 -19.02 -2.41 -4.96
C GLY A 87 -17.97 -3.37 -5.53
N LYS A 88 -17.98 -3.58 -6.83
CA LYS A 88 -16.98 -4.42 -7.51
C LYS A 88 -15.59 -3.78 -7.44
N LEU A 89 -15.52 -2.48 -7.66
CA LEU A 89 -14.27 -1.74 -7.56
C LEU A 89 -13.69 -1.80 -6.13
N THR A 90 -14.54 -1.62 -5.13
CA THR A 90 -14.14 -1.76 -3.73
C THR A 90 -13.62 -3.16 -3.44
N ALA A 91 -14.29 -4.20 -3.93
CA ALA A 91 -13.83 -5.58 -3.75
C ALA A 91 -12.45 -5.81 -4.39
N VAL A 92 -12.23 -5.32 -5.61
CA VAL A 92 -10.93 -5.41 -6.29
C VAL A 92 -9.86 -4.68 -5.50
N LEU A 93 -10.12 -3.45 -5.07
CA LEU A 93 -9.12 -2.64 -4.36
C LEU A 93 -8.81 -3.21 -2.98
N THR A 94 -9.78 -3.65 -2.23
CA THR A 94 -9.56 -4.30 -0.93
C THR A 94 -8.88 -5.66 -1.07
N TYR A 95 -9.03 -6.31 -2.21
CA TYR A 95 -8.29 -7.53 -2.54
C TYR A 95 -6.80 -7.27 -2.74
N HIS A 96 -6.40 -6.05 -3.11
CA HIS A 96 -5.01 -5.65 -3.21
C HIS A 96 -4.40 -5.21 -1.87
N VAL A 97 -5.20 -5.13 -0.82
CA VAL A 97 -4.76 -4.69 0.50
C VAL A 97 -4.74 -5.86 1.46
N VAL A 98 -3.63 -6.06 2.12
CA VAL A 98 -3.45 -7.08 3.16
C VAL A 98 -3.31 -6.37 4.49
N ALA A 99 -4.02 -6.86 5.51
CA ALA A 99 -3.85 -6.36 6.88
C ALA A 99 -2.50 -6.81 7.43
N GLY A 100 -1.77 -5.87 7.99
CA GLY A 100 -0.42 -6.10 8.52
C GLY A 100 0.67 -5.49 7.65
N SER A 101 1.84 -5.34 8.22
CA SER A 101 3.02 -4.83 7.51
C SER A 101 3.87 -6.01 7.04
N LEU A 102 3.83 -6.27 5.76
CA LEU A 102 4.60 -7.33 5.11
C LEU A 102 5.63 -6.70 4.19
N GLY A 103 6.79 -6.39 4.73
CA GLY A 103 7.94 -5.98 3.92
C GLY A 103 8.47 -7.15 3.08
N SER A 104 9.41 -6.87 2.20
CA SER A 104 10.01 -7.89 1.33
C SER A 104 10.63 -9.04 2.13
N LYS A 105 11.23 -8.74 3.26
CA LYS A 105 11.84 -9.76 4.13
C LYS A 105 10.78 -10.69 4.71
N GLU A 106 9.72 -10.13 5.25
CA GLU A 106 8.62 -10.89 5.84
C GLU A 106 7.93 -11.76 4.80
N VAL A 107 7.75 -11.25 3.60
CA VAL A 107 7.19 -12.00 2.47
C VAL A 107 8.08 -13.18 2.11
N VAL A 108 9.38 -12.95 1.96
CA VAL A 108 10.34 -14.01 1.60
C VAL A 108 10.42 -15.07 2.72
N GLU A 109 10.45 -14.66 3.97
CA GLU A 109 10.45 -15.58 5.11
C GLU A 109 9.18 -16.42 5.16
N ALA A 110 8.02 -15.81 4.96
CA ALA A 110 6.74 -16.52 4.92
C ALA A 110 6.70 -17.54 3.78
N ILE A 111 7.24 -17.20 2.61
CA ILE A 111 7.35 -18.12 1.47
C ILE A 111 8.28 -19.28 1.81
N LYS A 112 9.42 -19.03 2.43
CA LYS A 112 10.37 -20.07 2.83
C LYS A 112 9.76 -21.00 3.87
N LYS A 113 9.08 -20.47 4.87
CA LYS A 113 8.37 -21.26 5.89
C LYS A 113 7.25 -22.10 5.30
N GLY A 114 6.61 -21.60 4.24
CA GLY A 114 5.51 -22.28 3.55
C GLY A 114 5.96 -23.18 2.40
N ASN A 115 7.21 -23.65 2.39
CA ASN A 115 7.75 -24.53 1.34
C ASN A 115 7.60 -23.95 -0.08
N GLY A 116 7.88 -22.66 -0.23
CA GLY A 116 7.85 -21.96 -1.51
C GLY A 116 6.55 -21.21 -1.81
N LYS A 117 5.60 -21.23 -0.89
CA LYS A 117 4.34 -20.47 -1.00
C LYS A 117 3.94 -19.90 0.35
N ALA A 118 3.43 -18.68 0.32
CA ALA A 118 2.79 -18.07 1.48
C ALA A 118 1.38 -17.66 1.10
N VAL A 119 0.43 -17.92 1.98
CA VAL A 119 -0.95 -17.50 1.79
C VAL A 119 -1.23 -16.35 2.74
N VAL A 120 -1.68 -15.23 2.20
CA VAL A 120 -2.05 -14.06 2.98
C VAL A 120 -3.52 -13.74 2.77
N THR A 121 -4.17 -13.27 3.82
CA THR A 121 -5.58 -12.87 3.76
C THR A 121 -5.68 -11.38 3.47
N THR A 122 -6.46 -11.04 2.48
CA THR A 122 -6.71 -9.63 2.11
C THR A 122 -7.76 -8.99 3.01
N VAL A 123 -7.84 -7.68 2.98
CA VAL A 123 -8.88 -6.93 3.70
C VAL A 123 -10.29 -7.30 3.23
N GLN A 124 -10.42 -7.70 1.96
CA GLN A 124 -11.68 -8.19 1.39
C GLN A 124 -12.11 -9.56 1.98
N GLY A 125 -11.19 -10.30 2.59
CA GLY A 125 -11.44 -11.61 3.19
C GLY A 125 -11.00 -12.79 2.32
N SER A 126 -10.62 -12.55 1.09
CA SER A 126 -10.09 -13.58 0.19
C SER A 126 -8.58 -13.74 0.36
N GLN A 127 -8.05 -14.80 -0.18
CA GLN A 127 -6.64 -15.13 -0.04
C GLN A 127 -5.84 -14.79 -1.30
N LEU A 128 -4.63 -14.33 -1.09
CA LEU A 128 -3.59 -14.21 -2.11
C LEU A 128 -2.48 -15.22 -1.80
N THR A 129 -1.96 -15.85 -2.84
CA THR A 129 -0.82 -16.73 -2.71
C THR A 129 0.44 -16.02 -3.19
N LEU A 130 1.43 -15.94 -2.33
CA LEU A 130 2.74 -15.39 -2.64
C LEU A 130 3.72 -16.52 -2.86
N SER A 131 4.55 -16.42 -3.88
CA SER A 131 5.59 -17.39 -4.17
C SER A 131 6.82 -16.69 -4.74
N LEU A 132 7.94 -17.40 -4.79
CA LEU A 132 9.13 -16.88 -5.44
C LEU A 132 9.25 -17.52 -6.83
N ASP A 133 9.50 -16.68 -7.81
CA ASP A 133 9.85 -17.08 -9.16
C ASP A 133 11.23 -16.49 -9.47
N GLY A 134 12.25 -17.31 -9.24
CA GLY A 134 13.61 -16.81 -9.22
C GLY A 134 13.83 -15.82 -8.07
N SER A 135 14.20 -14.59 -8.40
CA SER A 135 14.40 -13.50 -7.44
C SER A 135 13.16 -12.61 -7.26
N LYS A 136 12.09 -12.86 -8.02
CA LYS A 136 10.88 -12.04 -7.98
C LYS A 136 9.79 -12.68 -7.14
N VAL A 137 9.07 -11.84 -6.42
CA VAL A 137 7.85 -12.27 -5.74
C VAL A 137 6.72 -12.32 -6.76
N LYS A 138 6.06 -13.45 -6.81
CA LYS A 138 4.88 -13.70 -7.64
C LYS A 138 3.66 -13.71 -6.76
N VAL A 139 2.66 -12.92 -7.11
CA VAL A 139 1.38 -12.86 -6.43
C VAL A 139 0.36 -13.57 -7.31
N THR A 140 -0.32 -14.58 -6.77
CA THR A 140 -1.33 -15.34 -7.51
C THR A 140 -2.69 -15.13 -6.85
N ASP A 141 -3.68 -14.78 -7.67
CA ASP A 141 -5.04 -14.58 -7.21
C ASP A 141 -5.85 -15.88 -7.13
N ALA A 142 -7.07 -15.79 -6.63
CA ALA A 142 -7.97 -16.93 -6.49
C ALA A 142 -8.43 -17.52 -7.85
N ASN A 143 -8.25 -16.78 -8.94
CA ASN A 143 -8.59 -17.24 -10.29
C ASN A 143 -7.40 -17.91 -10.99
N GLY A 144 -6.21 -17.88 -10.38
CA GLY A 144 -4.99 -18.43 -10.96
C GLY A 144 -4.18 -17.42 -11.78
N ASN A 145 -4.61 -16.17 -11.86
CA ASN A 145 -3.82 -15.13 -12.51
C ASN A 145 -2.66 -14.72 -11.61
N SER A 146 -1.60 -14.29 -12.22
CA SER A 146 -0.39 -13.95 -11.50
C SER A 146 0.09 -12.55 -11.85
N ALA A 147 0.62 -11.87 -10.85
CA ALA A 147 1.32 -10.61 -10.98
C ALA A 147 2.71 -10.74 -10.38
N TYR A 148 3.66 -9.99 -10.90
CA TYR A 148 5.02 -9.93 -10.35
C TYR A 148 5.24 -8.62 -9.63
N VAL A 149 5.90 -8.70 -8.50
CA VAL A 149 6.31 -7.50 -7.76
C VAL A 149 7.52 -6.92 -8.45
N THR A 150 7.41 -5.68 -8.92
CA THR A 150 8.46 -4.98 -9.65
C THR A 150 9.26 -4.02 -8.77
N ALA A 151 8.64 -3.52 -7.71
CA ALA A 151 9.29 -2.72 -6.69
C ALA A 151 8.75 -3.09 -5.31
N VAL A 152 9.62 -3.16 -4.34
CA VAL A 152 9.30 -3.57 -2.97
C VAL A 152 9.61 -2.47 -1.97
N ASP A 153 9.02 -2.58 -0.77
CA ASP A 153 9.38 -1.77 0.39
C ASP A 153 9.26 -0.25 0.17
N LEU A 154 8.25 0.18 -0.58
CA LEU A 154 7.87 1.58 -0.58
C LEU A 154 7.17 1.88 0.74
N ASN A 155 7.94 2.37 1.70
CA ASN A 155 7.45 2.60 3.04
C ASN A 155 6.51 3.80 3.09
N ALA A 156 5.38 3.60 3.73
CA ALA A 156 4.43 4.64 4.07
C ALA A 156 4.28 4.71 5.59
N SER A 157 3.76 5.81 6.11
CA SER A 157 3.59 6.01 7.56
C SER A 157 2.65 4.99 8.20
N ASN A 158 1.71 4.46 7.44
CA ASN A 158 0.71 3.50 7.89
C ASN A 158 0.78 2.15 7.17
N GLY A 159 1.87 1.85 6.47
CA GLY A 159 2.03 0.56 5.81
C GLY A 159 3.18 0.51 4.82
N VAL A 160 3.12 -0.51 3.98
CA VAL A 160 4.12 -0.78 2.95
C VAL A 160 3.43 -0.98 1.61
N ILE A 161 4.02 -0.50 0.55
CA ILE A 161 3.52 -0.65 -0.80
C ILE A 161 4.51 -1.51 -1.61
N HIS A 162 3.97 -2.52 -2.26
CA HIS A 162 4.69 -3.29 -3.26
C HIS A 162 4.05 -3.05 -4.62
N VAL A 163 4.84 -2.67 -5.60
CA VAL A 163 4.36 -2.39 -6.95
C VAL A 163 4.27 -3.70 -7.73
N ILE A 164 3.13 -3.93 -8.34
CA ILE A 164 2.89 -5.12 -9.17
C ILE A 164 2.60 -4.72 -10.63
N ASP A 165 2.92 -5.62 -11.53
CA ASP A 165 2.82 -5.40 -12.97
C ASP A 165 1.50 -5.87 -13.59
N SER A 166 0.61 -6.41 -12.78
CA SER A 166 -0.71 -6.89 -13.23
C SER A 166 -1.72 -6.76 -12.11
N VAL A 167 -2.98 -6.56 -12.47
CA VAL A 167 -4.08 -6.47 -11.51
C VAL A 167 -4.52 -7.87 -11.12
N VAL A 168 -4.62 -8.12 -9.81
CA VAL A 168 -5.20 -9.37 -9.28
C VAL A 168 -6.69 -9.15 -9.00
N LEU A 169 -7.48 -10.16 -9.26
CA LEU A 169 -8.93 -10.05 -9.17
C LEU A 169 -9.48 -11.07 -8.16
N PRO A 170 -10.42 -10.65 -7.31
CA PRO A 170 -11.12 -11.59 -6.44
C PRO A 170 -12.00 -12.54 -7.26
N LYS A 171 -12.33 -13.66 -6.67
CA LYS A 171 -13.21 -14.67 -7.29
C LYS A 171 -14.67 -14.21 -7.23
#